data_303e61a95c566ae7a0df8591b36d68aa
#
_entry.id   303e61a95c566ae7a0df8591b36d68aa
#
_cell.length_a   1.000
_cell.length_b   1.000
_cell.length_c   1.000
_cell.angle_alpha   90.00
_cell.angle_beta   90.00
_cell.angle_gamma   90.00
#
_symmetry.space_group_name_H-M   'P 1'
#
loop_
_entity.id
_entity.type
_entity.pdbx_description
1 polymer ?
#
loop_
_entity_poly.entity_id
_entity_poly.type
_entity_poly.pdbx_seq_one_letter_code
_entity_poly.pdbx_strand_id
1 'polypeptide(L)'
;REVGWLSPEVQAAVATYLDMPAIAVHEIASFYTMYNLKPPGRFKLTICTNLPCGLRNGNQSARYLQAKLGIGFNDTTADGLFTLKEGECMGACGDAPVMIVNDHRMCSWMSNDRIDALIDELRAAASDSPEPKQMGKKGER
;
A
#
# COMPACT_ATOMS: atom_id res chain seq x y z
N ARG A 1 1.97 -14.39 4.61
CA ARG A 1 2.87 -13.35 4.00
C ARG A 1 4.17 -13.34 4.79
N GLU A 2 5.15 -14.11 4.36
CA GLU A 2 6.40 -14.27 5.12
C GLU A 2 7.32 -13.05 4.99
N VAL A 3 7.42 -12.44 3.79
CA VAL A 3 8.35 -11.34 3.52
C VAL A 3 7.64 -10.00 3.28
N GLY A 4 6.40 -9.99 2.82
CA GLY A 4 5.58 -8.80 2.61
C GLY A 4 5.87 -8.02 1.33
N TRP A 5 6.97 -8.31 0.61
CA TRP A 5 7.35 -7.67 -0.64
C TRP A 5 8.22 -8.58 -1.51
N LEU A 6 8.32 -8.28 -2.80
CA LEU A 6 9.06 -9.06 -3.79
C LEU A 6 10.42 -8.42 -4.05
N SER A 7 11.41 -8.75 -3.19
CA SER A 7 12.79 -8.36 -3.44
C SER A 7 13.35 -9.04 -4.69
N PRO A 8 14.46 -8.53 -5.29
CA PRO A 8 15.11 -9.21 -6.41
C PRO A 8 15.45 -10.68 -6.10
N GLU A 9 15.87 -10.97 -4.88
CA GLU A 9 16.19 -12.34 -4.43
C GLU A 9 14.94 -13.23 -4.36
N VAL A 10 13.82 -12.69 -3.87
CA VAL A 10 12.53 -13.39 -3.84
C VAL A 10 12.04 -13.65 -5.25
N GLN A 11 12.15 -12.68 -6.16
CA GLN A 11 11.79 -12.85 -7.56
C GLN A 11 12.65 -13.93 -8.25
N ALA A 12 13.96 -13.93 -7.98
CA ALA A 12 14.88 -14.97 -8.50
C ALA A 12 14.52 -16.36 -7.96
N ALA A 13 14.19 -16.48 -6.67
CA ALA A 13 13.76 -17.75 -6.08
C ALA A 13 12.45 -18.25 -6.70
N VAL A 14 11.46 -17.37 -6.95
CA VAL A 14 10.22 -17.71 -7.65
C VAL A 14 10.49 -18.16 -9.07
N ALA A 15 11.37 -17.47 -9.81
CA ALA A 15 11.75 -17.82 -11.16
C ALA A 15 12.37 -19.22 -11.23
N THR A 16 13.27 -19.53 -10.31
CA THR A 16 13.87 -20.86 -10.20
C THR A 16 12.84 -21.94 -9.87
N TYR A 17 11.93 -21.65 -8.92
CA TYR A 17 10.89 -22.60 -8.52
C TYR A 17 9.91 -22.92 -9.65
N LEU A 18 9.56 -21.93 -10.47
CA LEU A 18 8.61 -22.06 -11.59
C LEU A 18 9.27 -22.43 -12.92
N ASP A 19 10.60 -22.62 -12.94
CA ASP A 19 11.38 -22.87 -14.15
C ASP A 19 11.12 -21.84 -15.26
N MET A 20 11.21 -20.56 -14.92
CA MET A 20 10.96 -19.45 -15.82
C MET A 20 12.03 -18.35 -15.72
N PRO A 21 12.21 -17.54 -16.77
CA PRO A 21 13.17 -16.43 -16.71
C PRO A 21 12.82 -15.43 -15.61
N ALA A 22 13.83 -14.92 -14.88
CA ALA A 22 13.64 -13.94 -13.81
C ALA A 22 12.94 -12.66 -14.30
N ILE A 23 13.17 -12.26 -15.56
CA ILE A 23 12.51 -11.10 -16.17
C ILE A 23 10.99 -11.27 -16.26
N ALA A 24 10.50 -12.48 -16.55
CA ALA A 24 9.05 -12.75 -16.62
C ALA A 24 8.39 -12.61 -15.25
N VAL A 25 9.07 -13.03 -14.16
CA VAL A 25 8.60 -12.78 -12.79
C VAL A 25 8.59 -11.27 -12.49
N HIS A 26 9.61 -10.53 -12.91
CA HIS A 26 9.68 -9.09 -12.70
C HIS A 26 8.59 -8.34 -13.46
N GLU A 27 8.30 -8.73 -14.70
CA GLU A 27 7.21 -8.15 -15.50
C GLU A 27 5.86 -8.28 -14.79
N ILE A 28 5.53 -9.45 -14.27
CA ILE A 28 4.30 -9.67 -13.49
C ILE A 28 4.33 -8.85 -12.19
N ALA A 29 5.44 -8.89 -11.47
CA ALA A 29 5.57 -8.20 -10.18
C ALA A 29 5.48 -6.66 -10.31
N SER A 30 5.94 -6.10 -11.44
CA SER A 30 5.87 -4.67 -11.72
C SER A 30 4.53 -4.23 -12.32
N PHE A 31 3.86 -5.10 -13.07
CA PHE A 31 2.58 -4.79 -13.69
C PHE A 31 1.42 -4.79 -12.69
N TYR A 32 1.34 -5.77 -11.82
CA TYR A 32 0.23 -5.91 -10.88
C TYR A 32 0.46 -5.09 -9.61
N THR A 33 -0.39 -4.09 -9.38
CA THR A 33 -0.27 -3.09 -8.29
C THR A 33 -0.42 -3.67 -6.89
N MET A 34 -0.96 -4.89 -6.76
CA MET A 34 -1.07 -5.59 -5.48
C MET A 34 0.29 -6.06 -4.94
N TYR A 35 1.29 -6.22 -5.80
CA TYR A 35 2.63 -6.60 -5.38
C TYR A 35 3.42 -5.36 -4.92
N ASN A 36 4.25 -5.56 -3.89
CA ASN A 36 5.13 -4.53 -3.39
C ASN A 36 6.57 -4.87 -3.83
N LEU A 37 7.20 -3.96 -4.59
CA LEU A 37 8.61 -4.09 -5.00
C LEU A 37 9.59 -3.48 -4.01
N LYS A 38 9.06 -2.77 -3.01
CA LYS A 38 9.80 -2.20 -1.87
C LYS A 38 9.09 -2.59 -0.58
N PRO A 39 9.79 -2.61 0.56
CA PRO A 39 9.14 -2.86 1.84
C PRO A 39 8.03 -1.84 2.07
N PRO A 40 6.77 -2.26 2.23
CA PRO A 40 5.70 -1.35 2.60
C PRO A 40 5.76 -1.03 4.08
N GLY A 41 5.18 0.09 4.47
CA GLY A 41 4.88 0.39 5.86
C GLY A 41 3.85 -0.60 6.44
N ARG A 42 3.61 -0.49 7.73
CA ARG A 42 2.65 -1.34 8.45
C ARG A 42 1.24 -1.26 7.85
N PHE A 43 0.84 -0.07 7.43
CA PHE A 43 -0.42 0.18 6.76
C PHE A 43 -0.20 0.70 5.34
N LYS A 44 -0.57 -0.08 4.36
CA LYS A 44 -0.61 0.33 2.97
C LYS A 44 -1.97 0.96 2.67
N LEU A 45 -1.99 2.23 2.33
CA LEU A 45 -3.17 3.00 1.99
C LEU A 45 -3.21 3.19 0.48
N THR A 46 -4.17 2.59 -0.19
CA THR A 46 -4.35 2.74 -1.64
C THR A 46 -5.64 3.52 -1.90
N ILE A 47 -5.52 4.75 -2.41
CA ILE A 47 -6.66 5.63 -2.69
C ILE A 47 -6.99 5.63 -4.17
N CYS A 48 -8.28 5.54 -4.51
CA CYS A 48 -8.74 5.56 -5.90
C CYS A 48 -8.77 6.99 -6.45
N THR A 49 -8.07 7.22 -7.54
CA THR A 49 -8.06 8.49 -8.28
C THR A 49 -8.72 8.39 -9.67
N ASN A 50 -9.30 7.22 -9.99
CA ASN A 50 -9.98 6.99 -11.26
C ASN A 50 -11.19 7.90 -11.44
N LEU A 51 -11.62 8.08 -12.70
CA LEU A 51 -12.58 9.10 -13.10
C LEU A 51 -13.84 9.19 -12.20
N PRO A 52 -14.56 8.12 -11.85
CA PRO A 52 -15.74 8.23 -10.99
C PRO A 52 -15.42 8.76 -9.58
N CYS A 53 -14.30 8.34 -8.98
CA CYS A 53 -13.83 8.88 -7.70
C CYS A 53 -13.36 10.31 -7.84
N GLY A 54 -12.68 10.66 -8.94
CA GLY A 54 -12.25 12.02 -9.26
C GLY A 54 -13.42 13.00 -9.31
N LEU A 55 -14.54 12.62 -9.96
CA LEU A 55 -15.78 13.41 -10.03
C LEU A 55 -16.45 13.60 -8.64
N ARG A 56 -16.13 12.74 -7.68
CA ARG A 56 -16.61 12.80 -6.28
C ARG A 56 -15.52 13.25 -5.31
N ASN A 57 -14.62 14.12 -5.77
CA ASN A 57 -13.51 14.70 -4.99
C ASN A 57 -12.39 13.71 -4.59
N GLY A 58 -12.26 12.54 -5.25
CA GLY A 58 -11.21 11.56 -4.95
C GLY A 58 -9.79 12.14 -5.06
N ASN A 59 -9.54 12.96 -6.07
CA ASN A 59 -8.25 13.65 -6.25
C ASN A 59 -7.96 14.65 -5.12
N GLN A 60 -8.99 15.32 -4.57
CA GLN A 60 -8.83 16.22 -3.43
C GLN A 60 -8.52 15.42 -2.15
N SER A 61 -9.23 14.32 -1.92
CA SER A 61 -8.96 13.41 -0.81
C SER A 61 -7.54 12.83 -0.88
N ALA A 62 -7.06 12.49 -2.09
CA ALA A 62 -5.70 12.03 -2.30
C ALA A 62 -4.64 13.08 -1.93
N ARG A 63 -4.82 14.32 -2.40
CA ARG A 63 -3.93 15.44 -2.05
C ARG A 63 -3.95 15.77 -0.56
N TYR A 64 -5.11 15.71 0.06
CA TYR A 64 -5.25 15.89 1.50
C TYR A 64 -4.47 14.84 2.28
N LEU A 65 -4.60 13.57 1.88
CA LEU A 65 -3.87 12.45 2.50
C LEU A 65 -2.35 12.57 2.31
N GLN A 66 -1.88 12.97 1.12
CA GLN A 66 -0.46 13.26 0.87
C GLN A 66 0.07 14.35 1.81
N ALA A 67 -0.67 15.47 1.92
CA ALA A 67 -0.30 16.57 2.80
C ALA A 67 -0.29 16.17 4.28
N LYS A 68 -1.29 15.38 4.71
CA LYS A 68 -1.41 14.91 6.09
C LYS A 68 -0.29 13.94 6.50
N LEU A 69 0.12 13.06 5.59
CA LEU A 69 1.19 12.10 5.84
C LEU A 69 2.59 12.65 5.53
N GLY A 70 2.69 13.76 4.81
CA GLY A 70 3.94 14.36 4.37
C GLY A 70 4.71 13.52 3.36
N ILE A 71 4.03 12.70 2.57
CA ILE A 71 4.63 11.78 1.58
C ILE A 71 3.90 11.84 0.23
N GLY A 72 4.61 11.47 -0.84
CA GLY A 72 4.04 11.27 -2.17
C GLY A 72 3.43 9.87 -2.35
N PHE A 73 2.91 9.61 -3.55
CA PHE A 73 2.53 8.25 -3.93
C PHE A 73 3.77 7.35 -4.06
N ASN A 74 3.62 6.10 -3.65
CA ASN A 74 4.65 5.07 -3.58
C ASN A 74 5.76 5.35 -2.54
N ASP A 75 5.53 6.32 -1.65
CA ASP A 75 6.42 6.61 -0.52
C ASP A 75 5.89 6.00 0.78
N THR A 76 6.79 5.85 1.73
CA THR A 76 6.50 5.40 3.09
C THR A 76 6.92 6.48 4.08
N THR A 77 6.10 6.72 5.11
CA THR A 77 6.43 7.67 6.19
C THR A 77 7.72 7.26 6.90
N ALA A 78 8.46 8.25 7.42
CA ALA A 78 9.77 8.02 8.04
C ALA A 78 9.72 7.06 9.25
N ASP A 79 8.57 6.99 9.92
CA ASP A 79 8.28 6.06 11.02
C ASP A 79 7.95 4.63 10.53
N GLY A 80 7.91 4.40 9.22
CA GLY A 80 7.56 3.10 8.62
C GLY A 80 6.10 2.71 8.81
N LEU A 81 5.24 3.62 9.27
CA LEU A 81 3.86 3.28 9.61
C LEU A 81 2.95 3.22 8.39
N PHE A 82 3.01 4.22 7.51
CA PHE A 82 2.13 4.32 6.36
C PHE A 82 2.89 4.28 5.04
N THR A 83 2.40 3.49 4.09
CA THR A 83 2.76 3.60 2.66
C THR A 83 1.54 4.08 1.90
N LEU A 84 1.69 5.15 1.11
CA LEU A 84 0.62 5.68 0.28
C LEU A 84 0.77 5.21 -1.16
N LYS A 85 -0.31 4.65 -1.72
CA LYS A 85 -0.38 4.28 -3.14
C LYS A 85 -1.54 4.95 -3.84
N GLU A 86 -1.31 5.30 -5.09
CA GLU A 86 -2.39 5.62 -6.02
C GLU A 86 -3.00 4.30 -6.51
N GLY A 87 -4.32 4.21 -6.51
CA GLY A 87 -5.03 3.03 -6.95
C GLY A 87 -5.91 3.32 -8.16
N GLU A 88 -6.00 2.30 -9.02
CA GLU A 88 -7.00 2.24 -10.07
C GLU A 88 -8.39 1.96 -9.49
N CYS A 89 -9.39 1.75 -10.35
CA CYS A 89 -10.75 1.51 -9.93
C CYS A 89 -10.90 0.27 -9.03
N MET A 90 -11.50 0.47 -7.86
CA MET A 90 -11.75 -0.58 -6.85
C MET A 90 -13.16 -1.17 -6.94
N GLY A 91 -13.92 -0.81 -7.98
CA GLY A 91 -15.28 -1.31 -8.20
C GLY A 91 -16.36 -0.74 -7.29
N ALA A 92 -16.05 0.21 -6.39
CA ALA A 92 -16.96 0.78 -5.40
C ALA A 92 -17.34 2.24 -5.72
N CYS A 93 -17.60 2.54 -6.99
CA CYS A 93 -17.87 3.91 -7.45
C CYS A 93 -19.11 4.56 -6.82
N GLY A 94 -20.09 3.76 -6.37
CA GLY A 94 -21.25 4.26 -5.64
C GLY A 94 -20.91 4.90 -4.31
N ASP A 95 -19.83 4.45 -3.69
CA ASP A 95 -19.34 4.88 -2.38
C ASP A 95 -18.15 5.87 -2.46
N ALA A 96 -17.91 6.42 -3.65
CA ALA A 96 -16.78 7.32 -3.89
C ALA A 96 -16.79 8.57 -2.99
N PRO A 97 -15.61 9.07 -2.60
CA PRO A 97 -14.28 8.54 -2.84
C PRO A 97 -13.97 7.29 -1.99
N VAL A 98 -13.18 6.36 -2.52
CA VAL A 98 -12.84 5.11 -1.82
C VAL A 98 -11.35 4.92 -1.67
N MET A 99 -10.96 4.18 -0.63
CA MET A 99 -9.61 3.77 -0.32
C MET A 99 -9.60 2.33 0.20
N ILE A 100 -8.51 1.60 0.00
CA ILE A 100 -8.29 0.28 0.58
C ILE A 100 -7.10 0.33 1.52
N VAL A 101 -7.24 -0.26 2.70
CA VAL A 101 -6.16 -0.46 3.67
C VAL A 101 -5.70 -1.92 3.60
N ASN A 102 -4.40 -2.11 3.42
CA ASN A 102 -3.73 -3.43 3.37
C ASN A 102 -4.37 -4.43 2.39
N ASP A 103 -4.90 -3.96 1.26
CA ASP A 103 -5.50 -4.75 0.17
C ASP A 103 -6.79 -5.51 0.53
N HIS A 104 -7.37 -5.28 1.71
CA HIS A 104 -8.56 -6.03 2.14
C HIS A 104 -9.64 -5.20 2.83
N ARG A 105 -9.30 -4.08 3.47
CA ARG A 105 -10.28 -3.23 4.15
C ARG A 105 -10.69 -2.08 3.26
N MET A 106 -11.90 -2.14 2.69
CA MET A 106 -12.50 -1.04 1.93
C MET A 106 -12.97 0.06 2.88
N CYS A 107 -12.62 1.32 2.54
CA CYS A 107 -13.07 2.52 3.22
C CYS A 107 -13.79 3.41 2.22
N SER A 108 -15.05 3.73 2.49
CA SER A 108 -15.96 4.46 1.60
C SER A 108 -16.19 5.89 2.05
N TRP A 109 -16.60 6.76 1.11
CA TRP A 109 -16.92 8.17 1.32
C TRP A 109 -15.79 8.93 2.04
N MET A 110 -14.57 8.79 1.55
CA MET A 110 -13.35 9.29 2.20
C MET A 110 -13.24 10.81 2.09
N SER A 111 -14.05 11.52 2.89
CA SER A 111 -13.89 12.95 3.18
C SER A 111 -12.63 13.19 4.03
N ASN A 112 -12.20 14.47 4.15
CA ASN A 112 -11.06 14.83 4.98
C ASN A 112 -11.24 14.36 6.44
N ASP A 113 -12.44 14.54 7.03
CA ASP A 113 -12.74 14.12 8.41
C ASP A 113 -12.65 12.60 8.57
N ARG A 114 -13.11 11.84 7.56
CA ARG A 114 -13.00 10.38 7.57
C ARG A 114 -11.57 9.90 7.38
N ILE A 115 -10.77 10.60 6.59
CA ILE A 115 -9.33 10.35 6.47
C ILE A 115 -8.67 10.58 7.83
N ASP A 116 -9.00 11.68 8.51
CA ASP A 116 -8.45 12.00 9.82
C ASP A 116 -8.78 10.91 10.85
N ALA A 117 -10.04 10.53 10.96
CA ALA A 117 -10.48 9.48 11.86
C ALA A 117 -9.80 8.13 11.57
N LEU A 118 -9.65 7.78 10.28
CA LEU A 118 -8.98 6.54 9.88
C LEU A 118 -7.50 6.54 10.25
N ILE A 119 -6.78 7.65 10.00
CA ILE A 119 -5.36 7.76 10.33
C ILE A 119 -5.15 7.66 11.85
N ASP A 120 -6.01 8.30 12.63
CA ASP A 120 -5.93 8.24 14.10
C ASP A 120 -6.24 6.83 14.63
N GLU A 121 -7.25 6.15 14.08
CA GLU A 121 -7.55 4.74 14.37
C GLU A 121 -6.35 3.83 14.09
N LEU A 122 -5.74 3.97 12.91
CA LEU A 122 -4.60 3.13 12.51
C LEU A 122 -3.36 3.41 13.36
N ARG A 123 -3.11 4.66 13.78
CA ARG A 123 -2.04 5.01 14.71
C ARG A 123 -2.27 4.39 16.09
N ALA A 124 -3.49 4.45 16.61
CA ALA A 124 -3.86 3.82 17.87
C ALA A 124 -3.65 2.30 17.81
N ALA A 125 -4.12 1.65 16.73
CA ALA A 125 -3.92 0.22 16.52
C ALA A 125 -2.44 -0.17 16.38
N ALA A 126 -1.59 0.74 15.92
CA ALA A 126 -0.14 0.52 15.88
C ALA A 126 0.49 0.52 17.26
N SER A 127 0.00 1.37 18.16
CA SER A 127 0.51 1.48 19.53
C SER A 127 0.15 0.27 20.39
N ASP A 128 -1.00 -0.35 20.14
CA ASP A 128 -1.52 -1.47 20.91
C ASP A 128 -0.93 -2.84 20.53
N SER A 129 -0.28 -2.95 19.38
CA SER A 129 0.29 -4.22 18.90
C SER A 129 1.78 -4.07 18.64
N PRO A 130 2.67 -4.90 19.23
CA PRO A 130 4.10 -4.86 18.89
C PRO A 130 4.32 -5.18 17.42
N GLU A 131 5.30 -4.49 16.82
CA GLU A 131 5.71 -4.69 15.41
C GLU A 131 5.83 -6.17 15.04
N PRO A 132 5.37 -6.58 13.84
CA PRO A 132 5.83 -7.83 13.28
C PRO A 132 7.35 -7.71 13.10
N LYS A 133 8.11 -8.51 13.85
CA LYS A 133 9.57 -8.56 13.77
C LYS A 133 9.97 -8.65 12.30
N GLN A 134 10.68 -7.64 11.81
CA GLN A 134 11.44 -7.73 10.57
C GLN A 134 12.43 -8.88 10.74
N MET A 135 12.07 -10.05 10.22
CA MET A 135 12.98 -11.18 10.19
C MET A 135 14.08 -10.92 9.17
N GLY A 136 15.24 -10.61 9.71
CA GLY A 136 16.47 -11.14 9.17
C GLY A 136 17.33 -10.24 8.32
N LYS A 137 18.09 -9.37 8.94
CA LYS A 137 19.53 -9.37 8.63
C LYS A 137 20.14 -10.59 9.33
N LYS A 138 20.23 -11.72 8.66
CA LYS A 138 21.25 -12.74 8.91
C LYS A 138 22.22 -12.55 7.75
N GLY A 139 23.35 -11.92 7.98
CA GLY A 139 24.50 -12.43 8.65
C GLY A 139 25.54 -12.76 7.60
N GLU A 140 26.39 -11.76 7.32
CA GLU A 140 27.71 -12.03 6.74
C GLU A 140 28.38 -13.18 7.52
N ARG A 141 28.73 -14.23 6.80
CA ARG A 141 30.00 -14.97 6.94
C ARG A 141 30.37 -15.58 5.61
#